data_719ed5f7b61e9a9bdcb27b1df3bc4fc3
#
_entry.id   719ed5f7b61e9a9bdcb27b1df3bc4fc3
#
_cell.length_a   1.000
_cell.length_b   1.000
_cell.length_c   1.000
_cell.angle_alpha   90.00
_cell.angle_beta   90.00
_cell.angle_gamma   90.00
#
_symmetry.space_group_name_H-M   'P 1'
#
loop_
_entity.id
_entity.type
_entity.pdbx_description
1 polymer ?
#
loop_
_entity_poly.entity_id
_entity_poly.type
_entity_poly.pdbx_seq_one_letter_code
_entity_poly.pdbx_strand_id
1 'polypeptide(L)'
;MKYLLKSMQMARSTYYFELSKADQVAVRNHCLADEIKDIFSQHKGRYGVRRVYQELIKRGHKVNHKRVQRLMHTMGLAGKRPKEKYHSYKGEVGKVAENILDRDFSTTAPMQKWTTDVSQFGFSWGKCYLSPILDMNTNEIISYDLSQSANMEQIQRMLDGAFTKFPSVDGLIFHSDQGWQYQHVYFRQALKDHKIIQSMSRKGNCYDNCIMETFFGRMKNEMFYGHEKEYSSFETFAKAVDGYINYYNNERIQEKTKWMPPTKFREASMCT
;
A
#
# COMPACT_ATOMS: atom_id res chain seq x y z
N MET A 1 43.70 -8.05 35.05
CA MET A 1 43.03 -6.73 35.04
C MET A 1 43.99 -5.56 35.23
N LYS A 2 44.73 -5.43 36.35
CA LYS A 2 45.64 -4.28 36.65
C LYS A 2 46.65 -3.99 35.54
N TYR A 3 47.32 -5.04 35.00
CA TYR A 3 48.31 -4.91 33.93
C TYR A 3 47.70 -4.54 32.58
N LEU A 4 46.50 -5.08 32.25
CA LEU A 4 45.77 -4.73 31.03
C LEU A 4 45.33 -3.25 31.03
N LEU A 5 44.81 -2.76 32.13
CA LEU A 5 44.39 -1.37 32.24
C LEU A 5 45.58 -0.41 32.17
N LYS A 6 46.72 -0.81 32.70
CA LYS A 6 47.97 -0.04 32.60
C LYS A 6 48.50 0.01 31.17
N SER A 7 48.47 -1.10 30.44
CA SER A 7 48.90 -1.15 29.04
C SER A 7 47.95 -0.35 28.12
N MET A 8 46.66 -0.27 28.44
CA MET A 8 45.63 0.53 27.74
C MET A 8 45.61 1.99 28.21
N GLN A 9 46.42 2.40 29.16
CA GLN A 9 46.41 3.74 29.76
C GLN A 9 45.00 4.17 30.25
N MET A 10 44.22 3.22 30.76
CA MET A 10 42.83 3.43 31.16
C MET A 10 42.68 3.36 32.67
N ALA A 11 41.98 4.36 33.26
CA ALA A 11 41.67 4.32 34.67
C ALA A 11 40.62 3.21 34.95
N ARG A 12 40.76 2.56 36.13
CA ARG A 12 39.85 1.48 36.55
C ARG A 12 38.39 1.95 36.62
N SER A 13 38.14 3.17 37.08
CA SER A 13 36.82 3.79 37.11
C SER A 13 36.21 3.93 35.70
N THR A 14 36.99 4.38 34.75
CA THR A 14 36.58 4.51 33.34
C THR A 14 36.20 3.15 32.74
N TYR A 15 36.98 2.12 33.01
CA TYR A 15 36.70 0.76 32.56
C TYR A 15 35.34 0.25 33.08
N TYR A 16 35.09 0.35 34.40
CA TYR A 16 33.81 -0.11 34.97
C TYR A 16 32.67 0.77 34.58
N PHE A 17 32.87 2.08 34.40
CA PHE A 17 31.85 2.99 33.87
C PHE A 17 31.45 2.59 32.45
N GLU A 18 32.40 2.36 31.55
CA GLU A 18 32.09 1.96 30.18
C GLU A 18 31.48 0.55 30.12
N LEU A 19 31.87 -0.37 30.97
CA LEU A 19 31.24 -1.69 31.09
C LEU A 19 29.79 -1.57 31.53
N SER A 20 29.51 -0.83 32.60
CA SER A 20 28.13 -0.60 33.06
C SER A 20 27.27 0.11 32.04
N LYS A 21 27.83 1.06 31.30
CA LYS A 21 27.16 1.76 30.22
C LYS A 21 26.85 0.81 29.04
N ALA A 22 27.76 -0.08 28.69
CA ALA A 22 27.55 -1.10 27.67
C ALA A 22 26.41 -2.04 28.05
N ASP A 23 26.33 -2.50 29.28
CA ASP A 23 25.25 -3.35 29.79
C ASP A 23 23.90 -2.63 29.72
N GLN A 24 23.82 -1.37 30.16
CA GLN A 24 22.59 -0.57 30.07
C GLN A 24 22.14 -0.35 28.62
N VAL A 25 23.09 -0.14 27.70
CA VAL A 25 22.80 -0.02 26.26
C VAL A 25 22.32 -1.34 25.70
N ALA A 26 22.91 -2.47 26.11
CA ALA A 26 22.49 -3.80 25.69
C ALA A 26 21.07 -4.10 26.14
N VAL A 27 20.73 -3.87 27.40
CA VAL A 27 19.37 -4.04 27.93
C VAL A 27 18.34 -3.19 27.16
N ARG A 28 18.62 -1.89 26.99
CA ARG A 28 17.74 -1.00 26.21
C ARG A 28 17.61 -1.40 24.74
N ASN A 29 18.66 -1.99 24.15
CA ASN A 29 18.59 -2.52 22.80
C ASN A 29 17.74 -3.78 22.73
N HIS A 30 17.81 -4.64 23.74
CA HIS A 30 17.03 -5.87 23.81
C HIS A 30 15.53 -5.58 23.86
N CYS A 31 15.06 -4.74 24.78
CA CYS A 31 13.67 -4.34 24.87
C CYS A 31 13.17 -3.70 23.55
N LEU A 32 13.96 -2.81 22.96
CA LEU A 32 13.59 -2.18 21.70
C LEU A 32 13.57 -3.18 20.53
N ALA A 33 14.46 -4.17 20.54
CA ALA A 33 14.49 -5.23 19.52
C ALA A 33 13.24 -6.12 19.57
N ASP A 34 12.73 -6.41 20.76
CA ASP A 34 11.52 -7.20 20.93
C ASP A 34 10.28 -6.44 20.45
N GLU A 35 10.17 -5.14 20.75
CA GLU A 35 9.13 -4.27 20.17
C GLU A 35 9.20 -4.21 18.64
N ILE A 36 10.40 -4.11 18.07
CA ILE A 36 10.59 -4.12 16.61
C ILE A 36 10.12 -5.45 16.01
N LYS A 37 10.44 -6.59 16.64
CA LYS A 37 10.00 -7.91 16.20
C LYS A 37 8.47 -8.04 16.26
N ASP A 38 7.87 -7.55 17.33
CA ASP A 38 6.42 -7.54 17.51
C ASP A 38 5.73 -6.77 16.38
N ILE A 39 6.12 -5.51 16.15
CA ILE A 39 5.61 -4.68 15.05
C ILE A 39 5.80 -5.39 13.70
N PHE A 40 6.99 -5.94 13.46
CA PHE A 40 7.31 -6.61 12.20
C PHE A 40 6.44 -7.85 11.97
N SER A 41 6.17 -8.62 13.01
CA SER A 41 5.32 -9.81 12.98
C SER A 41 3.84 -9.47 12.81
N GLN A 42 3.32 -8.47 13.53
CA GLN A 42 1.94 -7.98 13.39
C GLN A 42 1.63 -7.59 11.94
N HIS A 43 2.59 -6.96 11.28
CA HIS A 43 2.45 -6.56 9.87
C HIS A 43 2.99 -7.61 8.87
N LYS A 44 3.16 -8.87 9.29
CA LYS A 44 3.57 -10.01 8.43
C LYS A 44 4.82 -9.72 7.58
N GLY A 45 5.81 -9.02 8.16
CA GLY A 45 7.06 -8.66 7.47
C GLY A 45 6.93 -7.59 6.38
N ARG A 46 5.79 -6.90 6.29
CA ARG A 46 5.51 -5.90 5.25
C ARG A 46 6.15 -4.54 5.53
N TYR A 47 6.48 -4.25 6.79
CA TYR A 47 7.02 -2.97 7.23
C TYR A 47 8.54 -2.91 7.13
N GLY A 48 9.06 -1.91 6.42
CA GLY A 48 10.46 -1.52 6.47
C GLY A 48 10.72 -0.48 7.58
N VAL A 49 11.98 -0.09 7.73
CA VAL A 49 12.50 0.79 8.80
C VAL A 49 11.60 2.01 9.07
N ARG A 50 11.14 2.73 8.03
CA ARG A 50 10.35 3.97 8.20
C ARG A 50 9.02 3.71 8.91
N ARG A 51 8.30 2.63 8.55
CA ARG A 51 7.03 2.29 9.19
C ARG A 51 7.21 1.74 10.60
N VAL A 52 8.19 0.86 10.79
CA VAL A 52 8.54 0.35 12.14
C VAL A 52 8.90 1.51 13.06
N TYR A 53 9.69 2.47 12.58
CA TYR A 53 10.01 3.68 13.35
C TYR A 53 8.78 4.48 13.73
N GLN A 54 7.84 4.70 12.81
CA GLN A 54 6.61 5.46 13.08
C GLN A 54 5.69 4.73 14.08
N GLU A 55 5.60 3.41 14.01
CA GLU A 55 4.85 2.63 14.99
C GLU A 55 5.49 2.70 16.38
N LEU A 56 6.82 2.66 16.49
CA LEU A 56 7.52 2.87 17.75
C LEU A 56 7.25 4.24 18.34
N ILE A 57 7.25 5.30 17.53
CA ILE A 57 6.89 6.66 18.00
C ILE A 57 5.45 6.71 18.50
N LYS A 58 4.49 6.09 17.79
CA LYS A 58 3.09 5.99 18.23
C LYS A 58 2.93 5.22 19.55
N ARG A 59 3.77 4.19 19.78
CA ARG A 59 3.84 3.44 21.05
C ARG A 59 4.55 4.23 22.17
N GLY A 60 5.00 5.47 21.92
CA GLY A 60 5.65 6.34 22.92
C GLY A 60 7.16 6.17 23.06
N HIS A 61 7.81 5.38 22.21
CA HIS A 61 9.26 5.21 22.26
C HIS A 61 10.00 6.43 21.74
N LYS A 62 10.89 7.01 22.54
CA LYS A 62 11.82 8.07 22.11
C LYS A 62 13.07 7.42 21.49
N VAL A 63 13.07 7.18 20.20
CA VAL A 63 14.14 6.47 19.47
C VAL A 63 14.53 7.22 18.20
N ASN A 64 15.82 7.11 17.80
CA ASN A 64 16.28 7.64 16.52
C ASN A 64 16.11 6.58 15.41
N HIS A 65 15.67 6.99 14.22
CA HIS A 65 15.45 6.08 13.09
C HIS A 65 16.71 5.29 12.69
N LYS A 66 17.92 5.87 12.82
CA LYS A 66 19.18 5.18 12.56
C LYS A 66 19.40 4.01 13.53
N ARG A 67 18.94 4.14 14.79
CA ARG A 67 19.02 3.05 15.77
C ARG A 67 18.07 1.92 15.40
N VAL A 68 16.85 2.24 14.98
CA VAL A 68 15.87 1.26 14.48
C VAL A 68 16.42 0.53 13.26
N GLN A 69 16.98 1.27 12.30
CA GLN A 69 17.62 0.70 11.11
C GLN A 69 18.73 -0.28 11.45
N ARG A 70 19.63 0.09 12.37
CA ARG A 70 20.72 -0.79 12.80
C ARG A 70 20.20 -2.06 13.47
N LEU A 71 19.24 -1.95 14.39
CA LEU A 71 18.66 -3.11 15.07
C LEU A 71 17.95 -4.05 14.08
N MET A 72 17.12 -3.52 13.18
CA MET A 72 16.47 -4.32 12.14
C MET A 72 17.52 -5.05 11.26
N HIS A 73 18.59 -4.37 10.85
CA HIS A 73 19.66 -4.98 10.06
C HIS A 73 20.36 -6.10 10.85
N THR A 74 20.70 -5.87 12.12
CA THR A 74 21.34 -6.89 12.98
C THR A 74 20.46 -8.12 13.17
N MET A 75 19.13 -7.95 13.19
CA MET A 75 18.13 -9.04 13.29
C MET A 75 17.77 -9.67 11.93
N GLY A 76 18.35 -9.20 10.82
CA GLY A 76 17.99 -9.68 9.47
C GLY A 76 16.59 -9.29 9.02
N LEU A 77 15.95 -8.29 9.66
CA LEU A 77 14.59 -7.87 9.35
C LEU A 77 14.59 -6.82 8.23
N ALA A 78 13.97 -7.15 7.11
CA ALA A 78 13.80 -6.25 5.98
C ALA A 78 12.37 -6.31 5.44
N GLY A 79 11.74 -5.15 5.21
CA GLY A 79 10.43 -5.09 4.57
C GLY A 79 10.49 -5.66 3.13
N LYS A 80 9.39 -6.24 2.69
CA LYS A 80 9.27 -6.79 1.32
C LYS A 80 9.55 -5.70 0.29
N ARG A 81 10.42 -5.99 -0.69
CA ARG A 81 10.79 -5.10 -1.79
C ARG A 81 10.30 -5.68 -3.12
N PRO A 82 9.92 -4.83 -4.10
CA PRO A 82 9.60 -5.30 -5.44
C PRO A 82 10.77 -6.07 -6.04
N LYS A 83 10.50 -7.28 -6.53
CA LYS A 83 11.47 -8.11 -7.28
C LYS A 83 11.31 -7.92 -8.78
N GLU A 84 10.12 -7.57 -9.24
CA GLU A 84 9.78 -7.41 -10.65
C GLU A 84 9.12 -6.08 -10.94
N LYS A 85 9.30 -5.56 -12.16
CA LYS A 85 8.59 -4.38 -12.64
C LYS A 85 7.19 -4.81 -13.10
N TYR A 86 6.19 -4.02 -12.75
CA TYR A 86 4.84 -4.17 -13.28
C TYR A 86 4.82 -3.92 -14.80
N HIS A 87 4.14 -4.78 -15.56
CA HIS A 87 3.90 -4.61 -16.99
C HIS A 87 2.41 -4.44 -17.23
N SER A 88 2.00 -3.32 -17.83
CA SER A 88 0.63 -3.07 -18.24
C SER A 88 0.27 -3.81 -19.53
N TYR A 89 -1.00 -4.17 -19.69
CA TYR A 89 -1.52 -4.82 -20.90
C TYR A 89 -1.77 -3.77 -22.00
N LYS A 90 -1.46 -4.12 -23.26
CA LYS A 90 -1.74 -3.27 -24.44
C LYS A 90 -3.01 -3.75 -25.12
N GLY A 91 -4.11 -3.03 -25.00
CA GLY A 91 -5.38 -3.32 -25.65
C GLY A 91 -5.63 -2.53 -26.94
N GLU A 92 -6.71 -2.89 -27.68
CA GLU A 92 -7.17 -2.21 -28.89
C GLU A 92 -7.97 -0.93 -28.58
N VAL A 93 -8.06 0.00 -29.54
CA VAL A 93 -8.59 1.35 -29.35
C VAL A 93 -10.04 1.46 -29.77
N GLY A 94 -10.93 1.85 -28.83
CA GLY A 94 -12.28 2.31 -29.08
C GLY A 94 -12.46 3.82 -28.91
N LYS A 95 -13.62 4.30 -28.43
CA LYS A 95 -13.83 5.72 -28.09
C LYS A 95 -13.11 6.10 -26.81
N VAL A 96 -12.09 6.94 -26.92
CA VAL A 96 -11.24 7.39 -25.82
C VAL A 96 -11.75 8.72 -25.29
N ALA A 97 -11.89 8.87 -23.97
CA ALA A 97 -12.14 10.16 -23.33
C ALA A 97 -10.84 10.99 -23.26
N GLU A 98 -10.99 12.30 -23.10
CA GLU A 98 -9.86 13.21 -22.94
C GLU A 98 -9.09 12.95 -21.65
N ASN A 99 -7.77 13.19 -21.63
CA ASN A 99 -6.97 13.14 -20.41
C ASN A 99 -7.12 14.44 -19.61
N ILE A 100 -8.18 14.55 -18.84
CA ILE A 100 -8.46 15.72 -18.00
C ILE A 100 -7.50 15.80 -16.82
N LEU A 101 -7.00 14.65 -16.36
CA LEU A 101 -6.08 14.60 -15.22
C LEU A 101 -4.72 15.24 -15.53
N ASP A 102 -4.23 15.06 -16.75
CA ASP A 102 -2.94 15.59 -17.29
C ASP A 102 -1.78 15.53 -16.28
N ARG A 103 -1.67 14.40 -15.56
CA ARG A 103 -0.69 14.14 -14.48
C ARG A 103 -0.81 15.02 -13.23
N ASP A 104 -1.86 15.83 -13.13
CA ASP A 104 -2.18 16.49 -11.87
C ASP A 104 -2.93 15.52 -10.94
N PHE A 105 -2.16 14.77 -10.15
CA PHE A 105 -2.68 13.87 -9.12
C PHE A 105 -2.94 14.59 -7.79
N SER A 106 -2.76 15.90 -7.73
CA SER A 106 -3.01 16.69 -6.52
C SER A 106 -4.51 16.73 -6.21
N THR A 107 -4.85 16.68 -4.94
CA THR A 107 -6.21 16.76 -4.43
C THR A 107 -6.19 17.51 -3.10
N THR A 108 -7.21 18.31 -2.86
CA THR A 108 -7.34 19.07 -1.59
C THR A 108 -8.23 18.34 -0.58
N ALA A 109 -9.11 17.46 -1.07
CA ALA A 109 -10.03 16.69 -0.25
C ALA A 109 -10.25 15.27 -0.81
N PRO A 110 -10.75 14.32 -0.01
CA PRO A 110 -11.25 13.04 -0.49
C PRO A 110 -12.36 13.20 -1.53
N MET A 111 -12.60 12.17 -2.35
CA MET A 111 -13.69 12.10 -3.33
C MET A 111 -13.61 13.13 -4.46
N GLN A 112 -12.46 13.69 -4.74
CA GLN A 112 -12.26 14.58 -5.90
C GLN A 112 -11.78 13.82 -7.13
N LYS A 113 -10.89 12.86 -6.94
CA LYS A 113 -10.30 12.09 -8.03
C LYS A 113 -10.19 10.62 -7.65
N TRP A 114 -10.82 9.76 -8.41
CA TRP A 114 -10.69 8.32 -8.33
C TRP A 114 -9.87 7.77 -9.50
N THR A 115 -9.22 6.64 -9.29
CA THR A 115 -8.56 5.89 -10.36
C THR A 115 -8.86 4.41 -10.26
N THR A 116 -8.85 3.74 -11.41
CA THR A 116 -9.09 2.30 -11.54
C THR A 116 -8.17 1.69 -12.59
N ASP A 117 -7.94 0.41 -12.46
CA ASP A 117 -7.25 -0.43 -13.43
C ASP A 117 -7.58 -1.91 -13.14
N VAL A 118 -7.34 -2.81 -14.09
CA VAL A 118 -7.53 -4.25 -13.89
C VAL A 118 -6.18 -4.95 -13.89
N SER A 119 -5.90 -5.70 -12.82
CA SER A 119 -4.70 -6.50 -12.72
C SER A 119 -4.98 -7.99 -12.72
N GLN A 120 -4.26 -8.74 -13.56
CA GLN A 120 -4.32 -10.19 -13.62
C GLN A 120 -3.39 -10.84 -12.59
N PHE A 121 -3.87 -11.93 -12.00
CA PHE A 121 -3.12 -12.87 -11.16
C PHE A 121 -3.20 -14.25 -11.78
N GLY A 122 -2.04 -14.91 -11.97
CA GLY A 122 -1.94 -16.24 -12.56
C GLY A 122 -1.64 -17.31 -11.53
N PHE A 123 -2.35 -18.44 -11.61
CA PHE A 123 -2.19 -19.60 -10.73
C PHE A 123 -2.11 -20.89 -11.56
N SER A 124 -1.72 -22.00 -10.95
CA SER A 124 -1.73 -23.32 -11.59
C SER A 124 -3.14 -23.78 -11.97
N TRP A 125 -4.17 -23.33 -11.25
CA TRP A 125 -5.57 -23.67 -11.47
C TRP A 125 -6.32 -22.66 -12.36
N GLY A 126 -5.72 -21.53 -12.74
CA GLY A 126 -6.38 -20.55 -13.60
C GLY A 126 -5.89 -19.12 -13.39
N LYS A 127 -6.75 -18.18 -13.71
CA LYS A 127 -6.48 -16.75 -13.62
C LYS A 127 -7.56 -16.02 -12.83
N CYS A 128 -7.17 -14.95 -12.16
CA CYS A 128 -8.10 -13.99 -11.54
C CYS A 128 -7.78 -12.57 -11.97
N TYR A 129 -8.78 -11.74 -11.96
CA TYR A 129 -8.71 -10.34 -12.33
C TYR A 129 -9.26 -9.50 -11.18
N LEU A 130 -8.46 -8.58 -10.66
CA LEU A 130 -8.86 -7.64 -9.62
C LEU A 130 -9.05 -6.27 -10.22
N SER A 131 -10.22 -5.67 -10.03
CA SER A 131 -10.58 -4.32 -10.47
C SER A 131 -10.94 -3.47 -9.26
N PRO A 132 -10.02 -2.68 -8.69
CA PRO A 132 -10.29 -1.77 -7.59
C PRO A 132 -10.52 -0.34 -8.06
N ILE A 133 -11.29 0.43 -7.28
CA ILE A 133 -11.35 1.89 -7.34
C ILE A 133 -10.53 2.45 -6.17
N LEU A 134 -9.61 3.35 -6.45
CA LEU A 134 -8.76 3.99 -5.46
C LEU A 134 -9.00 5.51 -5.44
N ASP A 135 -9.22 6.07 -4.26
CA ASP A 135 -9.27 7.52 -4.06
C ASP A 135 -7.85 8.12 -4.06
N MET A 136 -7.61 9.09 -4.95
CA MET A 136 -6.27 9.64 -5.13
C MET A 136 -5.79 10.51 -3.96
N ASN A 137 -6.69 11.05 -3.12
CA ASN A 137 -6.32 11.82 -1.93
C ASN A 137 -5.83 10.91 -0.81
N THR A 138 -6.66 9.95 -0.45
CA THR A 138 -6.49 9.11 0.73
C THR A 138 -5.71 7.84 0.45
N ASN A 139 -5.57 7.43 -0.81
CA ASN A 139 -5.16 6.10 -1.26
C ASN A 139 -6.07 4.97 -0.73
N GLU A 140 -7.30 5.26 -0.30
CA GLU A 140 -8.28 4.24 0.11
C GLU A 140 -8.77 3.45 -1.09
N ILE A 141 -8.86 2.14 -0.97
CA ILE A 141 -9.63 1.32 -1.91
C ILE A 141 -11.09 1.49 -1.55
N ILE A 142 -11.81 2.20 -2.41
CA ILE A 142 -13.21 2.58 -2.23
C ILE A 142 -14.12 1.36 -2.40
N SER A 143 -13.89 0.63 -3.49
CA SER A 143 -14.57 -0.59 -3.89
C SER A 143 -13.64 -1.45 -4.72
N TYR A 144 -13.94 -2.73 -4.87
CA TYR A 144 -13.23 -3.64 -5.76
C TYR A 144 -14.11 -4.84 -6.11
N ASP A 145 -13.76 -5.50 -7.21
CA ASP A 145 -14.31 -6.81 -7.55
C ASP A 145 -13.18 -7.74 -7.98
N LEU A 146 -13.24 -9.00 -7.52
CA LEU A 146 -12.35 -10.07 -7.92
C LEU A 146 -13.14 -11.11 -8.71
N SER A 147 -12.72 -11.39 -9.93
CA SER A 147 -13.40 -12.31 -10.84
C SER A 147 -12.41 -13.26 -11.53
N GLN A 148 -12.89 -14.42 -11.95
CA GLN A 148 -12.12 -15.35 -12.80
C GLN A 148 -12.14 -14.92 -14.28
N SER A 149 -13.00 -13.96 -14.65
CA SER A 149 -13.10 -13.42 -16.01
C SER A 149 -13.09 -11.91 -15.99
N ALA A 150 -12.30 -11.30 -16.86
CA ALA A 150 -12.32 -9.86 -17.09
C ALA A 150 -13.50 -9.52 -18.01
N ASN A 151 -14.67 -9.27 -17.44
CA ASN A 151 -15.91 -8.95 -18.14
C ASN A 151 -16.57 -7.68 -17.60
N MET A 152 -17.65 -7.21 -18.26
CA MET A 152 -18.37 -6.02 -17.83
C MET A 152 -19.09 -6.19 -16.50
N GLU A 153 -19.51 -7.40 -16.16
CA GLU A 153 -20.15 -7.70 -14.88
C GLU A 153 -19.21 -7.44 -13.69
N GLN A 154 -17.92 -7.70 -13.86
CA GLN A 154 -16.90 -7.35 -12.88
C GLN A 154 -16.87 -5.83 -12.65
N ILE A 155 -16.82 -5.05 -13.71
CA ILE A 155 -16.79 -3.59 -13.65
C ILE A 155 -18.09 -3.04 -13.04
N GLN A 156 -19.22 -3.66 -13.36
CA GLN A 156 -20.52 -3.30 -12.80
C GLN A 156 -20.53 -3.48 -11.29
N ARG A 157 -20.20 -4.66 -10.78
CA ARG A 157 -20.15 -4.92 -9.33
C ARG A 157 -19.20 -3.98 -8.59
N MET A 158 -18.05 -3.69 -9.21
CA MET A 158 -17.09 -2.72 -8.66
C MET A 158 -17.70 -1.31 -8.53
N LEU A 159 -18.41 -0.82 -9.57
CA LEU A 159 -19.07 0.49 -9.56
C LEU A 159 -20.22 0.52 -8.56
N ASP A 160 -21.08 -0.51 -8.56
CA ASP A 160 -22.24 -0.63 -7.65
C ASP A 160 -21.77 -0.57 -6.18
N GLY A 161 -20.67 -1.26 -5.86
CA GLY A 161 -20.06 -1.19 -4.53
C GLY A 161 -19.58 0.22 -4.17
N ALA A 162 -18.99 0.95 -5.11
CA ALA A 162 -18.53 2.32 -4.89
C ALA A 162 -19.71 3.29 -4.68
N PHE A 163 -20.72 3.21 -5.52
CA PHE A 163 -21.89 4.11 -5.46
C PHE A 163 -22.82 3.79 -4.29
N THR A 164 -22.87 2.54 -3.85
CA THR A 164 -23.54 2.16 -2.60
C THR A 164 -22.86 2.79 -1.38
N LYS A 165 -21.52 2.78 -1.36
CA LYS A 165 -20.73 3.35 -0.26
C LYS A 165 -20.74 4.88 -0.28
N PHE A 166 -20.69 5.48 -1.46
CA PHE A 166 -20.64 6.93 -1.68
C PHE A 166 -21.62 7.33 -2.79
N PRO A 167 -22.90 7.52 -2.47
CA PRO A 167 -23.94 7.79 -3.46
C PRO A 167 -23.86 9.19 -4.09
N SER A 168 -23.21 10.14 -3.42
CA SER A 168 -23.08 11.53 -3.88
C SER A 168 -21.61 11.87 -4.14
N VAL A 169 -21.22 11.84 -5.42
CA VAL A 169 -19.86 12.10 -5.91
C VAL A 169 -19.89 13.03 -7.13
N ASP A 170 -20.80 14.00 -7.14
CA ASP A 170 -20.98 14.96 -8.23
C ASP A 170 -19.66 15.71 -8.54
N GLY A 171 -19.26 15.74 -9.82
CA GLY A 171 -18.05 16.42 -10.28
C GLY A 171 -16.73 15.69 -10.03
N LEU A 172 -16.78 14.49 -9.43
CA LEU A 172 -15.59 13.65 -9.25
C LEU A 172 -14.96 13.33 -10.62
N ILE A 173 -13.64 13.38 -10.72
CA ILE A 173 -12.88 12.90 -11.89
C ILE A 173 -12.55 11.44 -11.69
N PHE A 174 -13.01 10.58 -12.61
CA PHE A 174 -12.72 9.16 -12.60
C PHE A 174 -11.75 8.79 -13.72
N HIS A 175 -10.51 8.49 -13.34
CA HIS A 175 -9.41 8.23 -14.26
C HIS A 175 -9.17 6.72 -14.45
N SER A 176 -8.93 6.32 -15.68
CA SER A 176 -8.57 4.95 -16.05
C SER A 176 -7.54 4.92 -17.19
N ASP A 177 -7.01 3.75 -17.49
CA ASP A 177 -6.35 3.51 -18.77
C ASP A 177 -7.37 3.45 -19.92
N GLN A 178 -6.89 3.18 -21.15
CA GLN A 178 -7.75 3.02 -22.32
C GLN A 178 -8.24 1.57 -22.49
N GLY A 179 -8.42 0.81 -21.42
CA GLY A 179 -8.99 -0.53 -21.47
C GLY A 179 -10.40 -0.53 -22.07
N TRP A 180 -10.75 -1.58 -22.83
CA TRP A 180 -12.05 -1.70 -23.52
C TRP A 180 -13.24 -1.56 -22.57
N GLN A 181 -13.11 -2.03 -21.33
CA GLN A 181 -14.14 -1.97 -20.30
C GLN A 181 -14.53 -0.53 -19.93
N TYR A 182 -13.57 0.39 -19.93
CA TYR A 182 -13.78 1.80 -19.58
C TYR A 182 -14.29 2.62 -20.76
N GLN A 183 -14.20 2.08 -21.98
CA GLN A 183 -14.75 2.65 -23.21
C GLN A 183 -16.19 2.16 -23.48
N HIS A 184 -16.62 1.13 -22.77
CA HIS A 184 -17.94 0.52 -22.95
C HIS A 184 -19.06 1.49 -22.57
N VAL A 185 -20.18 1.42 -23.31
CA VAL A 185 -21.32 2.32 -23.15
C VAL A 185 -21.88 2.28 -21.71
N TYR A 186 -21.95 1.10 -21.11
CA TYR A 186 -22.43 0.93 -19.74
C TYR A 186 -21.58 1.73 -18.74
N PHE A 187 -20.25 1.59 -18.78
CA PHE A 187 -19.36 2.33 -17.87
C PHE A 187 -19.55 3.84 -18.00
N ARG A 188 -19.56 4.34 -19.24
CA ARG A 188 -19.76 5.76 -19.54
C ARG A 188 -21.09 6.28 -19.06
N GLN A 189 -22.18 5.49 -19.22
CA GLN A 189 -23.51 5.85 -18.77
C GLN A 189 -23.59 5.88 -17.24
N ALA A 190 -23.03 4.86 -16.56
CA ALA A 190 -22.98 4.83 -15.10
C ALA A 190 -22.25 6.05 -14.51
N LEU A 191 -21.12 6.48 -15.10
CA LEU A 191 -20.44 7.71 -14.68
C LEU A 191 -21.31 8.96 -14.90
N LYS A 192 -21.98 9.05 -16.05
CA LYS A 192 -22.85 10.18 -16.40
C LYS A 192 -24.04 10.28 -15.43
N ASP A 193 -24.66 9.16 -15.08
CA ASP A 193 -25.79 9.11 -14.17
C ASP A 193 -25.44 9.61 -12.76
N HIS A 194 -24.17 9.44 -12.36
CA HIS A 194 -23.62 9.96 -11.10
C HIS A 194 -22.88 11.30 -11.25
N LYS A 195 -23.01 11.96 -12.42
CA LYS A 195 -22.37 13.25 -12.76
C LYS A 195 -20.85 13.24 -12.56
N ILE A 196 -20.24 12.10 -12.81
CA ILE A 196 -18.80 11.88 -12.72
C ILE A 196 -18.17 12.21 -14.07
N ILE A 197 -17.01 12.86 -14.03
CA ILE A 197 -16.23 13.26 -15.20
C ILE A 197 -15.23 12.14 -15.54
N GLN A 198 -15.40 11.51 -16.70
CA GLN A 198 -14.45 10.48 -17.15
C GLN A 198 -13.16 11.13 -17.67
N SER A 199 -12.02 10.56 -17.25
CA SER A 199 -10.70 10.91 -17.75
C SER A 199 -9.94 9.63 -18.12
N MET A 200 -9.20 9.65 -19.23
CA MET A 200 -8.41 8.48 -19.66
C MET A 200 -6.96 8.85 -19.88
N SER A 201 -6.04 7.95 -19.51
CA SER A 201 -4.61 8.09 -19.76
C SER A 201 -4.30 8.15 -21.27
N ARG A 202 -3.19 8.76 -21.65
CA ARG A 202 -2.69 8.72 -23.01
C ARG A 202 -2.24 7.32 -23.39
N LYS A 203 -2.41 6.94 -24.66
CA LYS A 203 -2.07 5.60 -25.15
C LYS A 203 -0.59 5.27 -24.89
N GLY A 204 -0.35 4.15 -24.20
CA GLY A 204 0.98 3.66 -23.91
C GLY A 204 1.79 4.48 -22.89
N ASN A 205 1.14 5.41 -22.17
CA ASN A 205 1.79 6.23 -21.17
C ASN A 205 1.51 5.74 -19.75
N CYS A 206 2.41 4.91 -19.22
CA CYS A 206 2.30 4.37 -17.87
C CYS A 206 2.35 5.44 -16.75
N TYR A 207 2.92 6.60 -17.02
CA TYR A 207 2.99 7.69 -16.03
C TYR A 207 1.62 8.27 -15.67
N ASP A 208 0.65 8.16 -16.57
CA ASP A 208 -0.70 8.68 -16.35
C ASP A 208 -1.52 7.77 -15.40
N ASN A 209 -1.12 6.49 -15.20
CA ASN A 209 -1.77 5.53 -14.27
C ASN A 209 -0.87 5.06 -13.12
N CYS A 210 0.17 5.83 -12.78
CA CYS A 210 1.21 5.42 -11.83
C CYS A 210 0.71 5.12 -10.40
N ILE A 211 -0.44 5.68 -9.99
CA ILE A 211 -1.03 5.43 -8.66
C ILE A 211 -1.53 3.99 -8.57
N MET A 212 -2.26 3.51 -9.59
CA MET A 212 -2.74 2.12 -9.65
C MET A 212 -1.59 1.13 -9.80
N GLU A 213 -0.61 1.44 -10.64
CA GLU A 213 0.62 0.63 -10.77
C GLU A 213 1.34 0.50 -9.42
N THR A 214 1.41 1.59 -8.66
CA THR A 214 2.00 1.60 -7.32
C THR A 214 1.21 0.74 -6.33
N PHE A 215 -0.12 0.81 -6.37
CA PHE A 215 -0.98 -0.03 -5.53
C PHE A 215 -0.80 -1.51 -5.87
N PHE A 216 -0.93 -1.90 -7.14
CA PHE A 216 -0.78 -3.29 -7.56
C PHE A 216 0.64 -3.84 -7.30
N GLY A 217 1.66 -3.04 -7.55
CA GLY A 217 3.03 -3.42 -7.23
C GLY A 217 3.23 -3.71 -5.74
N ARG A 218 2.64 -2.90 -4.86
CA ARG A 218 2.65 -3.15 -3.40
C ARG A 218 1.89 -4.40 -3.03
N MET A 219 0.65 -4.52 -3.50
CA MET A 219 -0.21 -5.66 -3.20
C MET A 219 0.46 -6.97 -3.64
N LYS A 220 0.93 -7.04 -4.88
CA LYS A 220 1.60 -8.24 -5.41
C LYS A 220 2.84 -8.61 -4.61
N ASN A 221 3.65 -7.64 -4.19
CA ASN A 221 4.84 -7.89 -3.37
C ASN A 221 4.52 -8.25 -1.92
N GLU A 222 3.45 -7.72 -1.36
CA GLU A 222 3.10 -7.93 0.05
C GLU A 222 2.29 -9.20 0.29
N MET A 223 1.57 -9.71 -0.73
CA MET A 223 0.72 -10.88 -0.54
C MET A 223 0.76 -11.94 -1.65
N PHE A 224 1.23 -11.63 -2.86
CA PHE A 224 1.14 -12.56 -3.99
C PHE A 224 2.48 -13.20 -4.33
N TYR A 225 3.49 -12.42 -4.70
CA TYR A 225 4.77 -12.98 -5.16
C TYR A 225 5.47 -13.82 -4.11
N GLY A 226 5.74 -15.08 -4.46
CA GLY A 226 6.33 -16.10 -3.58
C GLY A 226 5.32 -16.79 -2.66
N HIS A 227 4.03 -16.47 -2.79
CA HIS A 227 2.91 -17.09 -2.07
C HIS A 227 1.88 -17.73 -2.99
N GLU A 228 2.14 -17.78 -4.32
CA GLU A 228 1.19 -18.25 -5.33
C GLU A 228 0.68 -19.67 -5.03
N LYS A 229 1.55 -20.52 -4.49
CA LYS A 229 1.23 -21.91 -4.13
C LYS A 229 0.34 -22.07 -2.90
N GLU A 230 0.24 -21.01 -2.07
CA GLU A 230 -0.62 -21.01 -0.89
C GLU A 230 -2.11 -20.83 -1.27
N TYR A 231 -2.37 -20.33 -2.48
CA TYR A 231 -3.72 -20.09 -2.99
C TYR A 231 -4.16 -21.26 -3.87
N SER A 232 -4.74 -22.28 -3.25
CA SER A 232 -5.15 -23.53 -3.91
C SER A 232 -6.43 -23.41 -4.74
N SER A 233 -7.25 -22.36 -4.52
CA SER A 233 -8.52 -22.11 -5.22
C SER A 233 -8.83 -20.61 -5.30
N PHE A 234 -9.85 -20.28 -6.10
CA PHE A 234 -10.40 -18.92 -6.20
C PHE A 234 -10.86 -18.40 -4.83
N GLU A 235 -11.57 -19.21 -4.05
CA GLU A 235 -12.12 -18.82 -2.74
C GLU A 235 -11.00 -18.53 -1.75
N THR A 236 -9.91 -19.31 -1.77
CA THR A 236 -8.75 -19.09 -0.91
C THR A 236 -8.07 -17.77 -1.26
N PHE A 237 -7.92 -17.49 -2.56
CA PHE A 237 -7.34 -16.24 -3.01
C PHE A 237 -8.27 -15.05 -2.75
N ALA A 238 -9.59 -15.19 -2.95
CA ALA A 238 -10.57 -14.16 -2.67
C ALA A 238 -10.52 -13.72 -1.19
N LYS A 239 -10.52 -14.68 -0.25
CA LYS A 239 -10.36 -14.38 1.18
C LYS A 239 -9.05 -13.66 1.50
N ALA A 240 -7.97 -14.01 0.81
CA ALA A 240 -6.68 -13.35 1.00
C ALA A 240 -6.69 -11.91 0.46
N VAL A 241 -7.37 -11.66 -0.67
CA VAL A 241 -7.57 -10.31 -1.24
C VAL A 241 -8.41 -9.46 -0.31
N ASP A 242 -9.55 -9.99 0.18
CA ASP A 242 -10.41 -9.29 1.13
C ASP A 242 -9.64 -8.91 2.40
N GLY A 243 -8.92 -9.87 2.98
CA GLY A 243 -8.08 -9.63 4.15
C GLY A 243 -6.97 -8.62 3.90
N TYR A 244 -6.37 -8.63 2.69
CA TYR A 244 -5.34 -7.66 2.34
C TYR A 244 -5.90 -6.25 2.15
N ILE A 245 -7.03 -6.09 1.46
CA ILE A 245 -7.65 -4.78 1.23
C ILE A 245 -8.15 -4.20 2.55
N ASN A 246 -8.74 -5.02 3.42
CA ASN A 246 -9.10 -4.58 4.77
C ASN A 246 -7.89 -4.08 5.56
N TYR A 247 -6.80 -4.86 5.59
CA TYR A 247 -5.53 -4.45 6.20
C TYR A 247 -4.98 -3.17 5.57
N TYR A 248 -4.98 -3.07 4.23
CA TYR A 248 -4.47 -1.92 3.49
C TYR A 248 -5.20 -0.63 3.86
N ASN A 249 -6.53 -0.69 3.94
CA ASN A 249 -7.38 0.46 4.23
C ASN A 249 -7.36 0.86 5.72
N ASN A 250 -7.33 -0.11 6.65
CA ASN A 250 -7.62 0.15 8.07
C ASN A 250 -6.41 0.06 8.99
N GLU A 251 -5.32 -0.58 8.56
CA GLU A 251 -4.15 -0.85 9.43
C GLU A 251 -2.85 -0.33 8.83
N ARG A 252 -2.69 -0.42 7.50
CA ARG A 252 -1.45 -0.12 6.80
C ARG A 252 -1.17 1.38 6.74
N ILE A 253 -0.21 1.86 7.54
CA ILE A 253 0.17 3.27 7.54
C ILE A 253 0.94 3.67 6.27
N GLN A 254 0.73 4.91 5.82
CA GLN A 254 1.37 5.46 4.63
C GLN A 254 1.92 6.87 4.90
N GLU A 255 3.05 7.21 4.30
CA GLU A 255 3.66 8.54 4.45
C GLU A 255 2.77 9.64 3.87
N LYS A 256 2.17 9.40 2.69
CA LYS A 256 1.24 10.32 2.02
C LYS A 256 0.05 10.70 2.90
N THR A 257 -0.46 9.78 3.70
CA THR A 257 -1.59 9.97 4.61
C THR A 257 -1.15 10.35 6.03
N LYS A 258 -0.05 11.07 6.15
CA LYS A 258 0.52 11.51 7.45
C LYS A 258 0.71 10.36 8.45
N TRP A 259 1.13 9.20 7.94
CA TRP A 259 1.32 7.97 8.71
C TRP A 259 0.02 7.44 9.36
N MET A 260 -1.12 7.73 8.75
CA MET A 260 -2.39 7.10 9.07
C MET A 260 -2.75 6.03 8.04
N PRO A 261 -3.57 5.03 8.39
CA PRO A 261 -4.24 4.19 7.41
C PRO A 261 -5.19 5.02 6.54
N PRO A 262 -5.44 4.64 5.27
CA PRO A 262 -6.30 5.37 4.34
C PRO A 262 -7.67 5.77 4.88
N THR A 263 -8.40 4.84 5.49
CA THR A 263 -9.74 5.10 6.04
C THR A 263 -9.70 6.14 7.15
N LYS A 264 -8.77 6.02 8.10
CA LYS A 264 -8.61 6.99 9.20
C LYS A 264 -8.21 8.36 8.69
N PHE A 265 -7.38 8.42 7.65
CA PHE A 265 -7.01 9.69 7.03
C PHE A 265 -8.21 10.35 6.35
N ARG A 266 -9.07 9.58 5.64
CA ARG A 266 -10.32 10.09 5.07
C ARG A 266 -11.23 10.66 6.15
N GLU A 267 -11.49 9.91 7.21
CA GLU A 267 -12.34 10.34 8.31
C GLU A 267 -11.85 11.64 8.94
N ALA A 268 -10.55 11.73 9.25
CA ALA A 268 -9.94 12.94 9.78
C ALA A 268 -10.03 14.13 8.82
N SER A 269 -9.94 13.89 7.49
CA SER A 269 -10.03 14.95 6.48
C SER A 269 -11.45 15.44 6.22
N MET A 270 -12.47 14.66 6.54
CA MET A 270 -13.88 15.03 6.39
C MET A 270 -14.46 15.74 7.64
N CYS A 271 -13.76 15.64 8.77
CA CYS A 271 -14.16 16.31 10.01
C CYS A 271 -13.55 17.73 10.16
N THR A 272 -12.73 18.15 9.19
CA THR A 272 -12.08 19.49 9.17
C THR A 272 -12.82 20.40 8.22
#